data_b53f285c467029031f6a5a1219730b67
#
_entry.id   b53f285c467029031f6a5a1219730b67
#
_cell.length_a   1.000
_cell.length_b   1.000
_cell.length_c   1.000
_cell.angle_alpha   90.00
_cell.angle_beta   90.00
_cell.angle_gamma   90.00
#
_symmetry.space_group_name_H-M   'P 1'
#
loop_
_entity.id
_entity.type
_entity.pdbx_description
1 polymer ?
#
loop_
_entity_poly.entity_id
_entity_poly.type
_entity_poly.pdbx_seq_one_letter_code
_entity_poly.pdbx_strand_id
1 'polypeptide(L)'
;DSYRDSPSELIFDEFDSLLYPDHPLGRNILGSEKSVKSFSKEQVINFVKRNYTPERAVLSSVGGINHSEFERLADRHASNWKGEMDIHSRTTPFVSKSKIKHVKKEIHQSHIIIGGEGISIHDKDYTAIVLLNNLLGGPSMNSRLNLNIRERHGIAYQIESFINSYNDSGIWGIYAGTDLETIDRCHRLIIKELTLLRDKKLGILQFSKAKTQLLGQMALAQESNVNMMTSLGKSLLVYNRVDTFKEIVTKVDALKISQIQELAQQIFSSHEMSELRYVPLD
;
A
#
# COMPACT_ATOMS: atom_id res chain seq x y z
N ASP A 1 -15.08 18.49 -2.43
CA ASP A 1 -14.22 19.63 -2.03
C ASP A 1 -13.30 19.24 -0.86
N SER A 2 -13.79 18.61 0.23
CA SER A 2 -12.97 18.27 1.41
C SER A 2 -11.69 17.46 1.12
N TYR A 3 -11.72 16.56 0.14
CA TYR A 3 -10.52 15.78 -0.26
C TYR A 3 -9.43 16.66 -0.92
N ARG A 4 -9.84 17.66 -1.71
CA ARG A 4 -8.88 18.61 -2.32
C ARG A 4 -8.24 19.52 -1.30
N ASP A 5 -8.90 19.68 -0.15
CA ASP A 5 -8.44 20.49 0.98
C ASP A 5 -7.58 19.65 1.97
N SER A 6 -7.31 18.36 1.64
CA SER A 6 -6.44 17.47 2.42
C SER A 6 -5.13 17.16 1.66
N PRO A 7 -4.10 18.01 1.77
CA PRO A 7 -2.84 17.82 1.06
C PRO A 7 -2.15 16.50 1.39
N SER A 8 -2.31 16.04 2.63
CA SER A 8 -1.75 14.77 3.11
C SER A 8 -2.36 13.53 2.47
N GLU A 9 -3.58 13.62 1.93
CA GLU A 9 -4.24 12.54 1.18
C GLU A 9 -3.99 12.71 -0.32
N LEU A 10 -4.13 13.93 -0.83
CA LEU A 10 -4.01 14.24 -2.25
C LEU A 10 -2.61 13.91 -2.81
N ILE A 11 -1.56 14.04 -1.99
CA ILE A 11 -0.18 13.79 -2.41
C ILE A 11 0.04 12.32 -2.84
N PHE A 12 -0.69 11.36 -2.27
CA PHE A 12 -0.60 9.95 -2.66
C PHE A 12 -1.16 9.73 -4.06
N ASP A 13 -2.34 10.30 -4.39
CA ASP A 13 -2.91 10.19 -5.74
C ASP A 13 -2.03 10.89 -6.79
N GLU A 14 -1.46 12.06 -6.46
CA GLU A 14 -0.54 12.73 -7.38
C GLU A 14 0.78 11.98 -7.53
N PHE A 15 1.23 11.26 -6.50
CA PHE A 15 2.41 10.40 -6.59
C PHE A 15 2.13 9.17 -7.47
N ASP A 16 0.95 8.54 -7.34
CA ASP A 16 0.53 7.47 -8.23
C ASP A 16 0.46 7.94 -9.69
N SER A 17 -0.06 9.16 -9.90
CA SER A 17 -0.09 9.79 -11.24
C SER A 17 1.32 10.07 -11.80
N LEU A 18 2.28 10.37 -10.93
CA LEU A 18 3.67 10.59 -11.31
C LEU A 18 4.35 9.28 -11.75
N LEU A 19 4.06 8.18 -11.04
CA LEU A 19 4.62 6.86 -11.31
C LEU A 19 3.94 6.16 -12.49
N TYR A 20 2.64 6.36 -12.70
CA TYR A 20 1.84 5.71 -13.75
C TYR A 20 1.19 6.74 -14.70
N PRO A 21 1.97 7.61 -15.40
CA PRO A 21 1.43 8.76 -16.13
C PRO A 21 0.44 8.38 -17.23
N ASP A 22 0.64 7.23 -17.89
CA ASP A 22 -0.15 6.81 -19.05
C ASP A 22 -1.04 5.58 -18.76
N HIS A 23 -1.17 5.21 -17.49
CA HIS A 23 -1.91 4.02 -17.08
C HIS A 23 -3.12 4.37 -16.19
N PRO A 24 -4.23 3.59 -16.24
CA PRO A 24 -5.38 3.81 -15.36
C PRO A 24 -5.07 3.85 -13.87
N LEU A 25 -4.05 3.15 -13.38
CA LEU A 25 -3.61 3.19 -11.98
C LEU A 25 -3.14 4.58 -11.52
N GLY A 26 -2.64 5.41 -12.44
CA GLY A 26 -2.22 6.78 -12.14
C GLY A 26 -3.36 7.81 -12.23
N ARG A 27 -4.59 7.39 -12.51
CA ARG A 27 -5.72 8.31 -12.55
C ARG A 27 -6.25 8.56 -11.14
N ASN A 28 -6.57 9.82 -10.85
CA ASN A 28 -7.22 10.15 -9.59
C ASN A 28 -8.53 9.37 -9.46
N ILE A 29 -8.69 8.65 -8.35
CA ILE A 29 -9.83 7.75 -8.10
C ILE A 29 -11.18 8.50 -8.05
N LEU A 30 -11.18 9.76 -7.67
CA LEU A 30 -12.38 10.60 -7.63
C LEU A 30 -12.76 11.13 -9.03
N GLY A 31 -11.89 10.96 -10.01
CA GLY A 31 -12.07 11.53 -11.34
C GLY A 31 -11.95 13.06 -11.36
N SER A 32 -12.46 13.65 -12.41
CA SER A 32 -12.57 15.10 -12.57
C SER A 32 -14.03 15.53 -12.53
N GLU A 33 -14.29 16.81 -12.21
CA GLU A 33 -15.64 17.38 -12.28
C GLU A 33 -16.31 17.14 -13.64
N LYS A 34 -15.52 17.23 -14.72
CA LYS A 34 -15.99 16.95 -16.08
C LYS A 34 -16.38 15.48 -16.25
N SER A 35 -15.56 14.53 -15.78
CA SER A 35 -15.86 13.11 -15.89
C SER A 35 -17.08 12.72 -15.05
N VAL A 36 -17.18 13.21 -13.81
CA VAL A 36 -18.32 12.94 -12.91
C VAL A 36 -19.62 13.48 -13.52
N LYS A 37 -19.62 14.69 -14.06
CA LYS A 37 -20.80 15.28 -14.73
C LYS A 37 -21.17 14.56 -16.04
N SER A 38 -20.25 13.82 -16.66
CA SER A 38 -20.51 13.10 -17.91
C SER A 38 -21.13 11.72 -17.72
N PHE A 39 -21.15 11.18 -16.50
CA PHE A 39 -21.70 9.84 -16.25
C PHE A 39 -23.22 9.84 -16.42
N SER A 40 -23.70 8.95 -17.30
CA SER A 40 -25.11 8.65 -17.45
C SER A 40 -25.54 7.46 -16.59
N LYS A 41 -26.83 7.39 -16.28
CA LYS A 41 -27.42 6.23 -15.58
C LYS A 41 -27.15 4.92 -16.34
N GLU A 42 -27.18 4.97 -17.64
CA GLU A 42 -26.93 3.81 -18.51
C GLU A 42 -25.48 3.30 -18.40
N GLN A 43 -24.50 4.21 -18.39
CA GLN A 43 -23.08 3.87 -18.17
C GLN A 43 -22.87 3.21 -16.82
N VAL A 44 -23.50 3.72 -15.74
CA VAL A 44 -23.42 3.11 -14.40
C VAL A 44 -24.04 1.70 -14.39
N ILE A 45 -25.21 1.52 -14.98
CA ILE A 45 -25.87 0.21 -15.09
C ILE A 45 -25.00 -0.77 -15.85
N ASN A 46 -24.42 -0.35 -16.98
CA ASN A 46 -23.55 -1.20 -17.79
C ASN A 46 -22.27 -1.57 -17.03
N PHE A 47 -21.68 -0.62 -16.29
CA PHE A 47 -20.53 -0.91 -15.43
C PHE A 47 -20.86 -1.95 -14.37
N VAL A 48 -21.98 -1.83 -13.67
CA VAL A 48 -22.42 -2.81 -12.67
C VAL A 48 -22.65 -4.18 -13.30
N LYS A 49 -23.38 -4.26 -14.42
CA LYS A 49 -23.63 -5.54 -15.11
C LYS A 49 -22.34 -6.27 -15.52
N ARG A 50 -21.32 -5.54 -15.93
CA ARG A 50 -20.05 -6.11 -16.39
C ARG A 50 -19.08 -6.47 -15.28
N ASN A 51 -19.09 -5.73 -14.18
CA ASN A 51 -18.07 -5.85 -13.14
C ASN A 51 -18.57 -6.49 -11.85
N TYR A 52 -19.87 -6.42 -11.54
CA TYR A 52 -20.46 -7.03 -10.36
C TYR A 52 -21.08 -8.36 -10.76
N THR A 53 -20.25 -9.38 -10.90
CA THR A 53 -20.68 -10.74 -11.28
C THR A 53 -20.33 -11.72 -10.16
N PRO A 54 -21.05 -12.86 -10.05
CA PRO A 54 -20.77 -13.86 -9.02
C PRO A 54 -19.31 -14.32 -9.01
N GLU A 55 -18.70 -14.47 -10.18
CA GLU A 55 -17.32 -14.94 -10.35
C GLU A 55 -16.28 -13.97 -9.82
N ARG A 56 -16.68 -12.70 -9.61
CA ARG A 56 -15.82 -11.63 -9.07
C ARG A 56 -16.16 -11.25 -7.64
N ALA A 57 -17.01 -12.04 -6.98
CA ALA A 57 -17.48 -11.72 -5.65
C ALA A 57 -17.12 -12.82 -4.66
N VAL A 58 -16.77 -12.41 -3.47
CA VAL A 58 -16.59 -13.29 -2.31
C VAL A 58 -17.48 -12.81 -1.18
N LEU A 59 -18.24 -13.73 -0.60
CA LEU A 59 -18.94 -13.50 0.65
C LEU A 59 -18.09 -14.04 1.79
N SER A 60 -17.83 -13.23 2.78
CA SER A 60 -17.11 -13.62 3.99
C SER A 60 -17.90 -13.24 5.23
N SER A 61 -17.87 -14.08 6.25
CA SER A 61 -18.53 -13.84 7.52
C SER A 61 -17.66 -14.33 8.67
N VAL A 62 -17.57 -13.55 9.73
CA VAL A 62 -16.91 -13.92 10.99
C VAL A 62 -17.80 -13.47 12.14
N GLY A 63 -18.22 -14.42 12.99
CA GLY A 63 -19.10 -14.13 14.11
C GLY A 63 -19.91 -15.34 14.56
N GLY A 64 -21.05 -15.09 15.18
CA GLY A 64 -21.90 -16.12 15.81
C GLY A 64 -22.80 -16.91 14.86
N ILE A 65 -22.69 -16.74 13.53
CA ILE A 65 -23.44 -17.51 12.54
C ILE A 65 -22.69 -18.82 12.23
N ASN A 66 -23.41 -19.95 12.17
CA ASN A 66 -22.80 -21.19 11.73
C ASN A 66 -22.72 -21.28 10.21
N HIS A 67 -21.82 -22.14 9.71
CA HIS A 67 -21.54 -22.23 8.28
C HIS A 67 -22.78 -22.62 7.44
N SER A 68 -23.55 -23.60 7.90
CA SER A 68 -24.76 -24.06 7.17
C SER A 68 -25.83 -22.98 7.08
N GLU A 69 -25.97 -22.16 8.12
CA GLU A 69 -26.91 -21.04 8.09
C GLU A 69 -26.41 -19.94 7.16
N PHE A 70 -25.11 -19.66 7.17
CA PHE A 70 -24.49 -18.71 6.24
C PHE A 70 -24.67 -19.13 4.79
N GLU A 71 -24.42 -20.42 4.45
CA GLU A 71 -24.66 -20.98 3.11
C GLU A 71 -26.12 -20.83 2.70
N ARG A 72 -27.06 -21.22 3.58
CA ARG A 72 -28.50 -21.10 3.30
C ARG A 72 -28.93 -19.65 3.03
N LEU A 73 -28.35 -18.68 3.74
CA LEU A 73 -28.63 -17.27 3.51
C LEU A 73 -28.01 -16.79 2.19
N ALA A 74 -26.78 -17.19 1.90
CA ALA A 74 -26.10 -16.88 0.65
C ALA A 74 -26.91 -17.43 -0.55
N ASP A 75 -27.34 -18.69 -0.51
CA ASP A 75 -28.16 -19.30 -1.56
C ASP A 75 -29.50 -18.57 -1.73
N ARG A 76 -30.18 -18.24 -0.64
CA ARG A 76 -31.42 -17.49 -0.69
C ARG A 76 -31.33 -16.16 -1.39
N HIS A 77 -30.23 -15.42 -1.15
CA HIS A 77 -30.10 -14.04 -1.60
C HIS A 77 -29.23 -13.88 -2.86
N ALA A 78 -28.33 -14.83 -3.15
CA ALA A 78 -27.39 -14.73 -4.25
C ALA A 78 -27.63 -15.76 -5.38
N SER A 79 -28.50 -16.79 -5.21
CA SER A 79 -28.72 -17.82 -6.23
C SER A 79 -29.24 -17.27 -7.56
N ASN A 80 -29.97 -16.17 -7.54
CA ASN A 80 -30.49 -15.49 -8.75
C ASN A 80 -29.53 -14.45 -9.32
N TRP A 81 -28.38 -14.23 -8.66
CA TRP A 81 -27.37 -13.30 -9.16
C TRP A 81 -26.64 -13.95 -10.34
N LYS A 82 -26.93 -13.45 -11.53
CA LYS A 82 -26.37 -13.94 -12.80
C LYS A 82 -25.46 -12.85 -13.38
N GLY A 83 -24.42 -13.27 -14.03
CA GLY A 83 -23.52 -12.42 -14.79
C GLY A 83 -22.53 -13.29 -15.54
N GLU A 84 -21.97 -12.78 -16.60
CA GLU A 84 -20.88 -13.43 -17.33
C GLU A 84 -19.60 -12.63 -17.07
N MET A 85 -18.52 -13.33 -16.77
CA MET A 85 -17.23 -12.70 -16.53
C MET A 85 -16.69 -12.16 -17.86
N ASP A 86 -16.68 -10.85 -17.99
CA ASP A 86 -15.99 -10.17 -19.09
C ASP A 86 -14.49 -10.10 -18.76
N ILE A 87 -13.71 -10.95 -19.43
CA ILE A 87 -12.25 -11.00 -19.25
C ILE A 87 -11.63 -9.86 -20.04
N HIS A 88 -11.36 -8.76 -19.36
CA HIS A 88 -10.57 -7.68 -19.98
C HIS A 88 -9.07 -8.05 -19.95
N SER A 89 -8.42 -7.92 -21.11
CA SER A 89 -6.96 -7.94 -21.14
C SER A 89 -6.41 -6.77 -20.33
N ARG A 90 -5.62 -7.06 -19.31
CA ARG A 90 -4.91 -6.03 -18.56
C ARG A 90 -3.60 -5.72 -19.26
N THR A 91 -3.27 -4.45 -19.35
CA THR A 91 -1.94 -4.02 -19.76
C THR A 91 -1.10 -3.89 -18.49
N THR A 92 0.03 -4.58 -18.43
CA THR A 92 0.95 -4.43 -17.29
C THR A 92 1.43 -2.98 -17.23
N PRO A 93 1.27 -2.30 -16.10
CA PRO A 93 1.66 -0.91 -15.99
C PRO A 93 3.19 -0.78 -16.02
N PHE A 94 3.67 0.26 -16.69
CA PHE A 94 5.07 0.68 -16.61
C PHE A 94 5.21 1.74 -15.52
N VAL A 95 6.09 1.50 -14.57
CA VAL A 95 6.40 2.47 -13.51
C VAL A 95 7.46 3.44 -14.01
N SER A 96 7.11 4.73 -14.04
CA SER A 96 8.05 5.79 -14.42
C SER A 96 9.12 5.98 -13.34
N LYS A 97 10.38 6.10 -13.75
CA LYS A 97 11.53 6.21 -12.84
C LYS A 97 12.08 7.63 -12.79
N SER A 98 12.70 7.98 -11.67
CA SER A 98 13.47 9.22 -11.48
C SER A 98 12.71 10.50 -11.82
N LYS A 99 11.46 10.59 -11.44
CA LYS A 99 10.66 11.80 -11.59
C LYS A 99 10.74 12.64 -10.31
N ILE A 100 11.11 13.90 -10.46
CA ILE A 100 11.10 14.87 -9.36
C ILE A 100 10.09 15.95 -9.69
N LYS A 101 9.12 16.16 -8.81
CA LYS A 101 8.08 17.17 -8.96
C LYS A 101 7.90 17.96 -7.67
N HIS A 102 8.01 19.26 -7.75
CA HIS A 102 7.72 20.17 -6.66
C HIS A 102 6.49 21.02 -7.03
N VAL A 103 5.53 21.09 -6.12
CA VAL A 103 4.26 21.80 -6.32
C VAL A 103 4.07 22.77 -5.17
N LYS A 104 3.93 24.05 -5.48
CA LYS A 104 3.52 25.08 -4.51
C LYS A 104 2.00 25.01 -4.32
N LYS A 105 1.55 24.95 -3.08
CA LYS A 105 0.13 24.88 -2.70
C LYS A 105 -0.17 25.84 -1.55
N GLU A 106 -1.42 26.20 -1.40
CA GLU A 106 -1.92 26.98 -0.25
C GLU A 106 -2.08 26.04 0.96
N ILE A 107 -0.97 25.78 1.64
CA ILE A 107 -0.84 24.84 2.75
C ILE A 107 0.10 25.41 3.80
N HIS A 108 -0.03 24.99 5.05
CA HIS A 108 0.86 25.41 6.14
C HIS A 108 2.04 24.47 6.33
N GLN A 109 1.87 23.20 6.03
CA GLN A 109 2.85 22.14 6.25
C GLN A 109 3.35 21.61 4.91
N SER A 110 4.65 21.36 4.83
CA SER A 110 5.23 20.71 3.66
C SER A 110 5.04 19.20 3.73
N HIS A 111 4.80 18.59 2.58
CA HIS A 111 4.65 17.14 2.44
C HIS A 111 5.64 16.62 1.39
N ILE A 112 6.21 15.46 1.64
CA ILE A 112 7.10 14.78 0.71
C ILE A 112 6.74 13.32 0.59
N ILE A 113 6.72 12.79 -0.63
CA ILE A 113 6.77 11.35 -0.90
C ILE A 113 8.02 11.05 -1.72
N ILE A 114 8.75 10.01 -1.30
CA ILE A 114 9.88 9.41 -2.01
C ILE A 114 9.56 7.94 -2.19
N GLY A 115 9.66 7.42 -3.40
CA GLY A 115 9.36 6.01 -3.66
C GLY A 115 9.58 5.65 -5.11
N GLY A 116 9.11 4.49 -5.48
CA GLY A 116 9.28 3.96 -6.83
C GLY A 116 8.60 2.63 -7.04
N GLU A 117 9.09 1.89 -8.03
CA GLU A 117 8.60 0.57 -8.35
C GLU A 117 8.75 -0.39 -7.17
N GLY A 118 7.65 -1.03 -6.78
CA GLY A 118 7.61 -2.12 -5.82
C GLY A 118 7.49 -3.47 -6.52
N ILE A 119 6.87 -4.43 -5.83
CA ILE A 119 6.66 -5.77 -6.37
C ILE A 119 5.19 -6.16 -6.38
N SER A 120 4.85 -7.08 -7.27
CA SER A 120 3.51 -7.67 -7.35
C SER A 120 3.15 -8.41 -6.06
N ILE A 121 1.86 -8.51 -5.76
CA ILE A 121 1.34 -9.28 -4.63
C ILE A 121 1.62 -10.80 -4.79
N HIS A 122 1.89 -11.26 -6.02
CA HIS A 122 2.23 -12.65 -6.34
C HIS A 122 3.74 -12.90 -6.39
N ASP A 123 4.56 -11.88 -6.12
CA ASP A 123 6.01 -12.04 -6.10
C ASP A 123 6.44 -12.95 -4.95
N LYS A 124 7.47 -13.76 -5.20
CA LYS A 124 8.08 -14.66 -4.19
C LYS A 124 8.59 -13.90 -2.96
N ASP A 125 8.99 -12.65 -3.13
CA ASP A 125 9.54 -11.79 -2.09
C ASP A 125 8.46 -10.90 -1.42
N TYR A 126 7.17 -11.14 -1.68
CA TYR A 126 6.08 -10.36 -1.09
C TYR A 126 6.11 -10.35 0.45
N THR A 127 6.35 -11.50 1.09
CA THR A 127 6.50 -11.54 2.56
C THR A 127 7.73 -10.74 3.04
N ALA A 128 8.79 -10.72 2.23
CA ALA A 128 10.01 -9.97 2.54
C ALA A 128 9.77 -8.45 2.45
N ILE A 129 9.05 -7.95 1.44
CA ILE A 129 8.75 -6.52 1.32
C ILE A 129 7.82 -6.05 2.44
N VAL A 130 6.86 -6.89 2.86
CA VAL A 130 5.99 -6.58 4.00
C VAL A 130 6.81 -6.42 5.29
N LEU A 131 7.78 -7.33 5.55
CA LEU A 131 8.68 -7.20 6.70
C LEU A 131 9.60 -5.98 6.59
N LEU A 132 10.16 -5.72 5.41
CA LEU A 132 11.03 -4.57 5.15
C LEU A 132 10.28 -3.24 5.37
N ASN A 133 9.07 -3.13 4.84
CA ASN A 133 8.21 -1.96 5.03
C ASN A 133 7.85 -1.75 6.51
N ASN A 134 7.46 -2.82 7.22
CA ASN A 134 7.14 -2.76 8.64
C ASN A 134 8.33 -2.29 9.49
N LEU A 135 9.53 -2.78 9.18
CA LEU A 135 10.78 -2.37 9.84
C LEU A 135 11.14 -0.92 9.53
N LEU A 136 10.96 -0.47 8.29
CA LEU A 136 11.34 0.86 7.82
C LEU A 136 10.45 1.94 8.42
N GLY A 137 9.15 1.88 8.16
CA GLY A 137 8.19 2.93 8.55
C GLY A 137 6.79 2.39 8.81
N GLY A 138 6.66 1.13 9.30
CA GLY A 138 5.38 0.56 9.69
C GLY A 138 4.71 1.29 10.86
N PRO A 139 3.50 0.88 11.26
CA PRO A 139 2.65 1.62 12.19
C PRO A 139 3.19 1.74 13.62
N SER A 140 4.25 1.02 13.94
CA SER A 140 4.86 1.07 15.26
C SER A 140 5.78 2.26 15.44
N MET A 141 5.73 2.88 16.62
CA MET A 141 6.62 4.00 17.00
C MET A 141 8.11 3.62 16.99
N ASN A 142 8.44 2.35 17.09
CA ASN A 142 9.81 1.82 17.04
C ASN A 142 10.32 1.50 15.62
N SER A 143 9.57 1.84 14.58
CA SER A 143 10.07 1.74 13.20
C SER A 143 11.26 2.70 12.99
N ARG A 144 12.14 2.37 12.04
CA ARG A 144 13.41 3.11 11.83
C ARG A 144 13.19 4.59 11.53
N LEU A 145 12.21 4.89 10.65
CA LEU A 145 11.89 6.27 10.29
C LEU A 145 11.36 7.05 11.49
N ASN A 146 10.44 6.45 12.27
CA ASN A 146 9.93 7.10 13.48
C ASN A 146 11.04 7.36 14.49
N LEU A 147 11.84 6.36 14.84
CA LEU A 147 12.91 6.54 15.84
C LEU A 147 13.99 7.51 15.38
N ASN A 148 14.45 7.39 14.12
CA ASN A 148 15.63 8.13 13.67
C ASN A 148 15.31 9.51 13.10
N ILE A 149 14.07 9.80 12.70
CA ILE A 149 13.69 11.08 12.10
C ILE A 149 12.71 11.83 12.99
N ARG A 150 11.59 11.19 13.39
CA ARG A 150 10.58 11.84 14.20
C ARG A 150 11.04 12.02 15.64
N GLU A 151 11.39 10.93 16.35
CA GLU A 151 11.73 11.00 17.78
C GLU A 151 13.08 11.66 18.01
N ARG A 152 14.11 11.26 17.26
CA ARG A 152 15.48 11.75 17.50
C ARG A 152 15.72 13.18 17.05
N HIS A 153 15.06 13.61 15.98
CA HIS A 153 15.29 14.93 15.38
C HIS A 153 14.11 15.89 15.50
N GLY A 154 12.91 15.40 15.79
CA GLY A 154 11.70 16.22 15.97
C GLY A 154 11.26 17.00 14.73
N ILE A 155 11.67 16.57 13.53
CA ILE A 155 11.47 17.34 12.29
C ILE A 155 10.30 16.82 11.42
N ALA A 156 9.71 15.70 11.78
CA ALA A 156 8.55 15.16 11.08
C ALA A 156 7.37 15.01 12.04
N TYR A 157 6.21 15.53 11.67
CA TYR A 157 4.97 15.36 12.43
C TYR A 157 4.39 13.97 12.19
N GLN A 158 4.44 13.53 10.94
CA GLN A 158 4.07 12.19 10.51
C GLN A 158 5.15 11.67 9.58
N ILE A 159 5.52 10.42 9.73
CA ILE A 159 6.42 9.74 8.81
C ILE A 159 6.07 8.25 8.78
N GLU A 160 5.90 7.73 7.59
CA GLU A 160 5.54 6.32 7.38
C GLU A 160 6.08 5.80 6.06
N SER A 161 6.24 4.50 5.94
CA SER A 161 6.46 3.83 4.68
C SER A 161 5.25 2.99 4.30
N PHE A 162 4.96 2.91 3.01
CA PHE A 162 3.85 2.15 2.47
C PHE A 162 4.26 1.29 1.29
N ILE A 163 3.50 0.24 1.05
CA ILE A 163 3.56 -0.60 -0.13
C ILE A 163 2.15 -0.79 -0.68
N ASN A 164 1.98 -0.59 -1.98
CA ASN A 164 0.77 -0.90 -2.71
C ASN A 164 1.13 -1.93 -3.78
N SER A 165 0.87 -3.20 -3.48
CA SER A 165 1.12 -4.31 -4.41
C SER A 165 -0.16 -4.65 -5.16
N TYR A 166 -0.07 -4.67 -6.48
CA TYR A 166 -1.13 -5.08 -7.40
C TYR A 166 -0.84 -6.47 -7.97
N ASN A 167 -1.72 -7.01 -8.80
CA ASN A 167 -1.53 -8.35 -9.38
C ASN A 167 -0.26 -8.45 -10.27
N ASP A 168 0.07 -7.39 -10.98
CA ASP A 168 1.09 -7.35 -12.03
C ASP A 168 2.13 -6.23 -11.85
N SER A 169 2.02 -5.48 -10.77
CA SER A 169 2.88 -4.33 -10.47
C SER A 169 2.86 -4.04 -8.97
N GLY A 170 3.61 -3.04 -8.55
CA GLY A 170 3.57 -2.48 -7.22
C GLY A 170 4.33 -1.18 -7.12
N ILE A 171 4.05 -0.43 -6.08
CA ILE A 171 4.81 0.74 -5.67
C ILE A 171 5.15 0.64 -4.19
N TRP A 172 6.26 1.25 -3.83
CA TRP A 172 6.62 1.52 -2.45
C TRP A 172 6.89 3.01 -2.30
N GLY A 173 6.71 3.53 -1.11
CA GLY A 173 7.06 4.92 -0.82
C GLY A 173 7.21 5.20 0.65
N ILE A 174 7.77 6.37 0.92
CA ILE A 174 7.87 6.99 2.23
C ILE A 174 7.19 8.34 2.14
N TYR A 175 6.22 8.56 3.00
CA TYR A 175 5.57 9.84 3.19
C TYR A 175 6.12 10.52 4.45
N ALA A 176 6.33 11.84 4.39
CA ALA A 176 6.59 12.64 5.58
C ALA A 176 5.91 14.00 5.47
N GLY A 177 5.30 14.43 6.60
CA GLY A 177 4.81 15.78 6.84
C GLY A 177 5.80 16.53 7.74
N THR A 178 6.26 17.71 7.32
CA THR A 178 7.33 18.47 7.98
C THR A 178 7.18 19.97 7.70
N ASP A 179 7.98 20.81 8.36
CA ASP A 179 8.04 22.23 8.04
C ASP A 179 8.86 22.50 6.77
N LEU A 180 8.58 23.63 6.12
CA LEU A 180 9.33 24.06 4.93
C LEU A 180 10.84 24.16 5.19
N GLU A 181 11.22 24.69 6.34
CA GLU A 181 12.63 24.86 6.72
C GLU A 181 13.37 23.52 6.94
N THR A 182 12.63 22.46 7.25
CA THR A 182 13.20 21.14 7.60
C THR A 182 13.04 20.09 6.53
N ILE A 183 12.29 20.34 5.43
CA ILE A 183 12.00 19.34 4.39
C ILE A 183 13.26 18.75 3.76
N ASP A 184 14.27 19.54 3.47
CA ASP A 184 15.52 19.05 2.88
C ASP A 184 16.35 18.22 3.87
N ARG A 185 16.26 18.55 5.16
CA ARG A 185 16.88 17.74 6.20
C ARG A 185 16.15 16.42 6.37
N CYS A 186 14.81 16.44 6.35
CA CYS A 186 13.97 15.26 6.38
C CYS A 186 14.30 14.34 5.20
N HIS A 187 14.34 14.87 3.98
CA HIS A 187 14.74 14.15 2.78
C HIS A 187 16.10 13.45 2.96
N ARG A 188 17.15 14.20 3.36
CA ARG A 188 18.49 13.62 3.56
C ARG A 188 18.49 12.47 4.58
N LEU A 189 17.71 12.57 5.65
CA LEU A 189 17.61 11.53 6.66
C LEU A 189 16.86 10.30 6.14
N ILE A 190 15.81 10.48 5.35
CA ILE A 190 15.11 9.38 4.67
C ILE A 190 16.08 8.62 3.75
N ILE A 191 16.78 9.35 2.87
CA ILE A 191 17.77 8.74 1.96
C ILE A 191 18.87 8.00 2.73
N LYS A 192 19.33 8.55 3.86
CA LYS A 192 20.30 7.88 4.73
C LYS A 192 19.78 6.55 5.26
N GLU A 193 18.53 6.48 5.73
CA GLU A 193 17.93 5.25 6.23
C GLU A 193 17.77 4.19 5.13
N LEU A 194 17.34 4.61 3.93
CA LEU A 194 17.26 3.72 2.76
C LEU A 194 18.64 3.18 2.37
N THR A 195 19.65 4.06 2.32
CA THR A 195 21.04 3.68 2.04
C THR A 195 21.58 2.69 3.07
N LEU A 196 21.28 2.90 4.35
CA LEU A 196 21.69 1.98 5.40
C LEU A 196 21.05 0.58 5.24
N LEU A 197 19.77 0.51 4.87
CA LEU A 197 19.09 -0.77 4.62
C LEU A 197 19.60 -1.47 3.35
N ARG A 198 19.93 -0.70 2.31
CA ARG A 198 20.48 -1.21 1.06
C ARG A 198 21.90 -1.74 1.23
N ASP A 199 22.77 -1.00 1.91
CA ASP A 199 24.21 -1.25 1.91
C ASP A 199 24.67 -2.09 3.11
N LYS A 200 23.91 -2.13 4.19
CA LYS A 200 24.29 -2.84 5.42
C LYS A 200 23.31 -3.94 5.76
N LYS A 201 23.83 -5.14 6.03
CA LYS A 201 23.04 -6.26 6.54
C LYS A 201 22.41 -5.92 7.88
N LEU A 202 21.17 -6.35 8.07
CA LEU A 202 20.50 -6.28 9.36
C LEU A 202 21.25 -7.15 10.38
N GLY A 203 21.36 -6.65 11.60
CA GLY A 203 21.84 -7.46 12.72
C GLY A 203 20.83 -8.56 13.06
N ILE A 204 21.33 -9.72 13.53
CA ILE A 204 20.49 -10.88 13.87
C ILE A 204 19.37 -10.50 14.85
N LEU A 205 19.70 -9.75 15.90
CA LEU A 205 18.72 -9.29 16.90
C LEU A 205 17.68 -8.34 16.30
N GLN A 206 18.10 -7.42 15.44
CA GLN A 206 17.18 -6.49 14.78
C GLN A 206 16.21 -7.23 13.86
N PHE A 207 16.70 -8.17 13.10
CA PHE A 207 15.90 -9.00 12.21
C PHE A 207 14.91 -9.89 12.99
N SER A 208 15.35 -10.55 14.06
CA SER A 208 14.47 -11.35 14.92
C SER A 208 13.36 -10.48 15.55
N LYS A 209 13.70 -9.32 16.09
CA LYS A 209 12.72 -8.38 16.65
C LYS A 209 11.71 -7.90 15.59
N ALA A 210 12.15 -7.63 14.36
CA ALA A 210 11.27 -7.21 13.28
C ALA A 210 10.24 -8.30 12.92
N LYS A 211 10.65 -9.57 12.86
CA LYS A 211 9.74 -10.71 12.65
C LYS A 211 8.73 -10.84 13.80
N THR A 212 9.20 -10.83 15.04
CA THR A 212 8.33 -10.93 16.23
C THR A 212 7.31 -9.79 16.26
N GLN A 213 7.74 -8.58 15.94
CA GLN A 213 6.86 -7.40 15.88
C GLN A 213 5.79 -7.55 14.80
N LEU A 214 6.18 -7.94 13.58
CA LEU A 214 5.23 -8.16 12.47
C LEU A 214 4.20 -9.23 12.83
N LEU A 215 4.65 -10.37 13.37
CA LEU A 215 3.75 -11.46 13.78
C LEU A 215 2.83 -11.05 14.93
N GLY A 216 3.34 -10.28 15.88
CA GLY A 216 2.53 -9.74 16.99
C GLY A 216 1.43 -8.79 16.49
N GLN A 217 1.75 -7.90 15.55
CA GLN A 217 0.76 -7.01 14.92
C GLN A 217 -0.29 -7.79 14.14
N MET A 218 0.11 -8.81 13.38
CA MET A 218 -0.82 -9.68 12.67
C MET A 218 -1.71 -10.47 13.60
N ALA A 219 -1.19 -10.96 14.73
CA ALA A 219 -1.98 -11.66 15.75
C ALA A 219 -3.03 -10.73 16.36
N LEU A 220 -2.64 -9.52 16.77
CA LEU A 220 -3.57 -8.53 17.31
C LEU A 220 -4.65 -8.12 16.31
N ALA A 221 -4.29 -8.01 15.03
CA ALA A 221 -5.27 -7.69 13.98
C ALA A 221 -6.34 -8.78 13.82
N GLN A 222 -6.04 -10.05 14.15
CA GLN A 222 -7.01 -11.15 14.11
C GLN A 222 -8.04 -11.13 15.26
N GLU A 223 -7.81 -10.38 16.32
CA GLU A 223 -8.80 -10.20 17.39
C GLU A 223 -10.04 -9.41 16.92
N SER A 224 -9.89 -8.63 15.84
CA SER A 224 -11.00 -7.92 15.21
C SER A 224 -11.71 -8.81 14.19
N ASN A 225 -12.96 -9.17 14.44
CA ASN A 225 -13.80 -9.93 13.51
C ASN A 225 -13.92 -9.24 12.15
N VAL A 226 -13.98 -7.91 12.12
CA VAL A 226 -14.04 -7.12 10.87
C VAL A 226 -12.76 -7.26 10.07
N ASN A 227 -11.59 -7.13 10.73
CA ASN A 227 -10.30 -7.30 10.07
C ASN A 227 -10.14 -8.75 9.55
N MET A 228 -10.51 -9.72 10.36
CA MET A 228 -10.47 -11.14 9.96
C MET A 228 -11.37 -11.38 8.75
N MET A 229 -12.63 -10.95 8.79
CA MET A 229 -13.59 -11.09 7.69
C MET A 229 -13.06 -10.47 6.39
N THR A 230 -12.54 -9.24 6.47
CA THR A 230 -12.00 -8.54 5.30
C THR A 230 -10.76 -9.23 4.75
N SER A 231 -9.88 -9.71 5.62
CA SER A 231 -8.65 -10.44 5.25
C SER A 231 -8.97 -11.76 4.55
N LEU A 232 -9.94 -12.54 5.07
CA LEU A 232 -10.40 -13.78 4.46
C LEU A 232 -10.96 -13.53 3.06
N GLY A 233 -11.85 -12.53 2.92
CA GLY A 233 -12.44 -12.16 1.63
C GLY A 233 -11.39 -11.74 0.60
N LYS A 234 -10.45 -10.86 1.00
CA LYS A 234 -9.33 -10.45 0.14
C LYS A 234 -8.43 -11.61 -0.27
N SER A 235 -8.08 -12.49 0.67
CA SER A 235 -7.23 -13.66 0.38
C SER A 235 -7.87 -14.58 -0.65
N LEU A 236 -9.16 -14.81 -0.53
CA LEU A 236 -9.90 -15.64 -1.49
C LEU A 236 -9.95 -14.99 -2.88
N LEU A 237 -10.23 -13.67 -2.95
CA LEU A 237 -10.26 -12.92 -4.22
C LEU A 237 -8.90 -12.89 -4.93
N VAL A 238 -7.81 -12.75 -4.17
CA VAL A 238 -6.47 -12.54 -4.73
C VAL A 238 -5.75 -13.85 -5.00
N TYR A 239 -5.82 -14.79 -4.06
CA TYR A 239 -5.03 -16.04 -4.09
C TYR A 239 -5.86 -17.29 -4.33
N ASN A 240 -7.20 -17.19 -4.38
CA ASN A 240 -8.12 -18.30 -4.39
C ASN A 240 -7.87 -19.31 -3.25
N ARG A 241 -7.28 -18.85 -2.16
CA ARG A 241 -6.98 -19.61 -0.94
C ARG A 241 -6.85 -18.68 0.26
N VAL A 242 -6.99 -19.26 1.43
CA VAL A 242 -6.77 -18.58 2.70
C VAL A 242 -5.62 -19.29 3.41
N ASP A 243 -4.57 -18.53 3.75
CA ASP A 243 -3.50 -19.04 4.59
C ASP A 243 -3.94 -19.02 6.06
N THR A 244 -3.68 -20.09 6.77
CA THR A 244 -3.80 -20.13 8.24
C THR A 244 -2.74 -19.24 8.89
N PHE A 245 -2.99 -18.78 10.11
CA PHE A 245 -1.97 -18.01 10.85
C PHE A 245 -0.65 -18.77 10.99
N LYS A 246 -0.72 -20.09 11.18
CA LYS A 246 0.47 -20.96 11.24
C LYS A 246 1.27 -20.95 9.93
N GLU A 247 0.61 -20.95 8.79
CA GLU A 247 1.29 -20.84 7.49
C GLU A 247 1.93 -19.46 7.32
N ILE A 248 1.27 -18.39 7.76
CA ILE A 248 1.83 -17.03 7.76
C ILE A 248 3.08 -16.97 8.64
N VAL A 249 3.02 -17.50 9.87
CA VAL A 249 4.18 -17.60 10.76
C VAL A 249 5.32 -18.35 10.09
N THR A 250 5.04 -19.47 9.46
CA THR A 250 6.05 -20.28 8.76
C THR A 250 6.71 -19.48 7.63
N LYS A 251 5.94 -18.72 6.84
CA LYS A 251 6.47 -17.85 5.77
C LYS A 251 7.39 -16.75 6.32
N VAL A 252 6.97 -16.09 7.40
CA VAL A 252 7.78 -15.05 8.05
C VAL A 252 9.04 -15.63 8.68
N ASP A 253 8.95 -16.80 9.33
CA ASP A 253 10.11 -17.46 9.95
C ASP A 253 11.12 -17.96 8.93
N ALA A 254 10.68 -18.34 7.75
CA ALA A 254 11.55 -18.79 6.65
C ALA A 254 12.36 -17.64 6.03
N LEU A 255 12.00 -16.37 6.24
CA LEU A 255 12.75 -15.22 5.72
C LEU A 255 14.20 -15.19 6.23
N LYS A 256 15.11 -14.80 5.34
CA LYS A 256 16.55 -14.67 5.62
C LYS A 256 16.99 -13.20 5.54
N ILE A 257 18.02 -12.85 6.31
CA ILE A 257 18.62 -11.50 6.30
C ILE A 257 19.13 -11.14 4.89
N SER A 258 19.74 -12.09 4.18
CA SER A 258 20.22 -11.88 2.81
C SER A 258 19.08 -11.50 1.86
N GLN A 259 17.94 -12.17 1.94
CA GLN A 259 16.78 -11.91 1.13
C GLN A 259 16.24 -10.48 1.34
N ILE A 260 16.18 -10.01 2.60
CA ILE A 260 15.77 -8.64 2.91
C ILE A 260 16.76 -7.62 2.32
N GLN A 261 18.06 -7.90 2.39
CA GLN A 261 19.08 -7.02 1.84
C GLN A 261 19.06 -6.99 0.30
N GLU A 262 18.95 -8.14 -0.35
CA GLU A 262 18.85 -8.25 -1.80
C GLU A 262 17.64 -7.48 -2.33
N LEU A 263 16.49 -7.63 -1.66
CA LEU A 263 15.28 -6.86 -1.98
C LEU A 263 15.49 -5.36 -1.75
N ALA A 264 16.10 -4.95 -0.64
CA ALA A 264 16.41 -3.54 -0.37
C ALA A 264 17.39 -2.96 -1.42
N GLN A 265 18.35 -3.74 -1.90
CA GLN A 265 19.24 -3.34 -2.99
C GLN A 265 18.50 -3.15 -4.30
N GLN A 266 17.53 -4.00 -4.58
CA GLN A 266 16.72 -3.92 -5.79
C GLN A 266 15.81 -2.67 -5.78
N ILE A 267 15.05 -2.45 -4.68
CA ILE A 267 14.00 -1.41 -4.66
C ILE A 267 14.49 -0.04 -4.21
N PHE A 268 15.57 0.05 -3.41
CA PHE A 268 16.12 1.34 -2.91
C PHE A 268 17.27 1.87 -3.76
N SER A 269 17.23 1.61 -5.06
CA SER A 269 18.19 2.18 -6.00
C SER A 269 17.92 3.68 -6.17
N SER A 270 18.90 4.52 -5.84
CA SER A 270 18.77 5.99 -5.89
C SER A 270 18.44 6.52 -7.29
N HIS A 271 18.84 5.78 -8.34
CA HIS A 271 18.60 6.19 -9.74
C HIS A 271 17.18 5.88 -10.22
N GLU A 272 16.39 5.17 -9.43
CA GLU A 272 15.04 4.73 -9.81
C GLU A 272 13.94 5.37 -8.96
N MET A 273 14.32 6.05 -7.86
CA MET A 273 13.36 6.72 -6.98
C MET A 273 12.81 8.00 -7.58
N SER A 274 11.52 8.17 -7.44
CA SER A 274 10.79 9.40 -7.75
C SER A 274 10.47 10.16 -6.48
N GLU A 275 10.28 11.48 -6.60
CA GLU A 275 9.98 12.39 -5.50
C GLU A 275 8.86 13.35 -5.87
N LEU A 276 7.91 13.52 -4.96
CA LEU A 276 6.89 14.55 -5.04
C LEU A 276 6.91 15.38 -3.76
N ARG A 277 6.98 16.70 -3.89
CA ARG A 277 6.89 17.64 -2.76
C ARG A 277 5.73 18.60 -2.95
N TYR A 278 4.99 18.81 -1.88
CA TYR A 278 4.12 19.95 -1.71
C TYR A 278 4.79 20.92 -0.74
N VAL A 279 4.91 22.16 -1.16
CA VAL A 279 5.48 23.24 -0.33
C VAL A 279 4.49 24.40 -0.26
N PRO A 280 4.46 25.15 0.86
CA PRO A 280 3.65 26.35 0.98
C PRO A 280 3.88 27.34 -0.18
N LEU A 281 2.83 28.09 -0.50
CA LEU A 281 3.00 29.33 -1.27
C LEU A 281 3.77 30.33 -0.40
N ASP A 282 4.71 31.09 -1.01
CA ASP A 282 5.47 32.15 -0.36
C ASP A 282 4.53 33.24 0.16
#